data_ff9cb58585aaec800b3f6990124e3eb2
#
_entry.id   ff9cb58585aaec800b3f6990124e3eb2
#
_cell.length_a   1.000
_cell.length_b   1.000
_cell.length_c   1.000
_cell.angle_alpha   90.00
_cell.angle_beta   90.00
_cell.angle_gamma   90.00
#
_symmetry.space_group_name_H-M   'P 1'
#
loop_
_entity.id
_entity.type
_entity.pdbx_description
1 polymer ?
#
loop_
_entity_poly.entity_id
_entity_poly.type
_entity_poly.pdbx_seq_one_letter_code
_entity_poly.pdbx_strand_id
1 'polypeptide(L)'
;QEEEKQSGGSGDSGMSEGFDNHDGWGQEGEIPQEVKEIAKQRIKEAMQDAAKEATARGWGSVSSSLRKEIVERLKSKIDWKKVLRYFIKTSQKANKSSSIKRINRRYPYIHAGRKTARTSKIAISIDQSGSVSDRMLAAFYAELNKLSDLAEFTVVPFDTRVDESKVFVWKKGEKRKFERVLTGGTCFNAPTNWVNEREFDGHIVLTDMYAPKPVTSRAQRMWVTDSESYRNPYFTTNERVIAVEY
;
A
#
# COMPACT_ATOMS: atom_id res chain seq x y z
N GLN A 1 79.08 13.99 -31.76
CA GLN A 1 78.11 12.93 -31.82
C GLN A 1 77.86 12.48 -30.39
N GLU A 2 76.95 13.15 -29.70
CA GLU A 2 76.59 12.86 -28.29
C GLU A 2 75.11 12.62 -28.23
N GLU A 3 74.76 11.44 -27.81
CA GLU A 3 73.38 11.02 -27.55
C GLU A 3 72.96 11.48 -26.15
N GLU A 4 71.99 12.38 -26.03
CA GLU A 4 71.35 12.75 -24.80
C GLU A 4 70.36 11.65 -24.38
N LYS A 5 70.65 11.01 -23.24
CA LYS A 5 69.70 10.16 -22.55
C LYS A 5 68.82 10.99 -21.64
N GLN A 6 67.56 11.11 -22.01
CA GLN A 6 66.52 11.60 -21.13
C GLN A 6 66.16 10.56 -20.07
N SER A 7 66.39 10.93 -18.85
CA SER A 7 65.97 10.21 -17.63
C SER A 7 64.50 10.52 -17.36
N GLY A 8 63.62 9.58 -17.62
CA GLY A 8 62.20 9.64 -17.20
C GLY A 8 62.07 9.32 -15.74
N GLY A 9 61.68 10.33 -14.93
CA GLY A 9 61.28 10.13 -13.53
C GLY A 9 59.93 9.40 -13.45
N SER A 10 59.97 8.19 -12.86
CA SER A 10 58.80 7.47 -12.49
C SER A 10 58.18 8.13 -11.25
N GLY A 11 57.14 8.93 -11.45
CA GLY A 11 56.27 9.40 -10.37
C GLY A 11 55.40 8.24 -9.91
N ASP A 12 55.76 7.68 -8.77
CA ASP A 12 54.91 6.80 -8.01
C ASP A 12 53.73 7.60 -7.46
N SER A 13 52.66 7.67 -8.27
CA SER A 13 51.36 8.14 -7.79
C SER A 13 50.70 7.01 -7.01
N GLY A 14 50.90 7.00 -5.68
CA GLY A 14 50.13 6.22 -4.77
C GLY A 14 48.66 6.51 -5.00
N MET A 15 47.99 5.69 -5.81
CA MET A 15 46.52 5.64 -5.86
C MET A 15 46.03 5.24 -4.49
N SER A 16 45.45 6.20 -3.79
CA SER A 16 44.61 5.86 -2.66
C SER A 16 43.57 4.84 -3.15
N GLU A 17 43.62 3.64 -2.61
CA GLU A 17 42.55 2.66 -2.76
C GLU A 17 41.28 3.35 -2.29
N GLY A 18 40.50 3.87 -3.23
CA GLY A 18 39.16 4.40 -2.98
C GLY A 18 38.32 3.28 -2.42
N PHE A 19 37.49 3.61 -1.47
CA PHE A 19 36.50 2.74 -0.85
C PHE A 19 35.45 2.20 -1.83
N ASP A 20 35.71 2.21 -3.11
CA ASP A 20 34.83 1.78 -4.18
C ASP A 20 35.27 0.42 -4.71
N ASN A 21 35.23 -0.57 -3.81
CA ASN A 21 35.51 -1.94 -4.16
C ASN A 21 34.25 -2.56 -4.78
N HIS A 22 34.22 -2.62 -6.12
CA HIS A 22 33.15 -3.23 -6.91
C HIS A 22 33.26 -4.77 -7.03
N ASP A 23 34.15 -5.43 -6.32
CA ASP A 23 34.39 -6.87 -6.42
C ASP A 23 33.17 -7.76 -6.02
N GLY A 24 32.12 -7.14 -5.45
CA GLY A 24 30.87 -7.83 -5.11
C GLY A 24 29.71 -7.60 -6.08
N TRP A 25 29.86 -6.79 -7.12
CA TRP A 25 28.75 -6.36 -7.98
C TRP A 25 28.40 -7.36 -9.10
N GLY A 26 28.95 -8.52 -9.12
CA GLY A 26 28.66 -9.58 -10.09
C GLY A 26 28.33 -10.92 -9.49
N GLN A 27 28.42 -11.10 -8.19
CA GLN A 27 28.01 -12.33 -7.54
C GLN A 27 26.55 -12.19 -7.12
N GLU A 28 25.64 -12.77 -7.90
CA GLU A 28 24.26 -13.06 -7.50
C GLU A 28 24.25 -14.11 -6.39
N GLY A 29 24.87 -13.81 -5.24
CA GLY A 29 24.53 -14.47 -4.01
C GLY A 29 23.07 -14.13 -3.72
N GLU A 30 22.25 -15.13 -3.42
CA GLU A 30 20.85 -14.97 -3.04
C GLU A 30 20.74 -14.04 -1.82
N ILE A 31 20.74 -12.72 -2.05
CA ILE A 31 20.43 -11.74 -1.02
C ILE A 31 18.99 -12.01 -0.59
N PRO A 32 18.73 -12.32 0.70
CA PRO A 32 17.39 -12.58 1.20
C PRO A 32 16.43 -11.48 0.74
N GLN A 33 15.24 -11.86 0.27
CA GLN A 33 14.25 -10.89 -0.22
C GLN A 33 13.95 -9.78 0.80
N GLU A 34 14.03 -10.10 2.10
CA GLU A 34 13.85 -9.14 3.18
C GLU A 34 14.90 -8.03 3.17
N VAL A 35 16.18 -8.38 2.90
CA VAL A 35 17.27 -7.41 2.80
C VAL A 35 17.09 -6.52 1.56
N LYS A 36 16.69 -7.10 0.43
CA LYS A 36 16.36 -6.34 -0.79
C LYS A 36 15.18 -5.36 -0.55
N GLU A 37 14.17 -5.78 0.20
CA GLU A 37 13.03 -4.92 0.55
C GLU A 37 13.44 -3.78 1.49
N ILE A 38 14.27 -4.04 2.49
CA ILE A 38 14.81 -3.03 3.41
C ILE A 38 15.68 -2.02 2.65
N ALA A 39 16.56 -2.49 1.78
CA ALA A 39 17.40 -1.61 0.96
C ALA A 39 16.56 -0.71 0.03
N LYS A 40 15.55 -1.28 -0.65
CA LYS A 40 14.62 -0.50 -1.49
C LYS A 40 13.85 0.54 -0.68
N GLN A 41 13.46 0.21 0.54
CA GLN A 41 12.75 1.15 1.40
C GLN A 41 13.65 2.30 1.84
N ARG A 42 14.90 2.03 2.26
CA ARG A 42 15.87 3.08 2.60
C ARG A 42 16.22 3.98 1.43
N ILE A 43 16.41 3.41 0.25
CA ILE A 43 16.63 4.19 -0.99
C ILE A 43 15.43 5.10 -1.26
N LYS A 44 14.21 4.58 -1.13
CA LYS A 44 12.99 5.37 -1.34
C LYS A 44 12.87 6.51 -0.32
N GLU A 45 13.15 6.27 0.95
CA GLU A 45 13.15 7.28 2.01
C GLU A 45 14.19 8.37 1.73
N ALA A 46 15.43 7.98 1.40
CA ALA A 46 16.49 8.92 1.03
C ALA A 46 16.13 9.76 -0.19
N MET A 47 15.52 9.14 -1.22
CA MET A 47 15.05 9.86 -2.41
C MET A 47 13.89 10.81 -2.07
N GLN A 48 12.99 10.46 -1.17
CA GLN A 48 11.92 11.36 -0.71
C GLN A 48 12.46 12.58 -0.01
N ASP A 49 13.42 12.39 0.88
CA ASP A 49 14.03 13.50 1.63
C ASP A 49 14.84 14.41 0.70
N ALA A 50 15.62 13.83 -0.21
CA ALA A 50 16.33 14.60 -1.24
C ALA A 50 15.37 15.38 -2.15
N ALA A 51 14.23 14.79 -2.54
CA ALA A 51 13.23 15.48 -3.37
C ALA A 51 12.53 16.61 -2.62
N LYS A 52 12.26 16.46 -1.31
CA LYS A 52 11.72 17.54 -0.47
C LYS A 52 12.71 18.70 -0.37
N GLU A 53 13.99 18.40 -0.13
CA GLU A 53 15.05 19.40 -0.05
C GLU A 53 15.26 20.10 -1.40
N ALA A 54 15.28 19.36 -2.51
CA ALA A 54 15.35 19.93 -3.86
C ALA A 54 14.11 20.77 -4.21
N THR A 55 12.93 20.46 -3.68
CA THR A 55 11.73 21.28 -3.87
C THR A 55 11.83 22.59 -3.10
N ALA A 56 12.45 22.58 -1.92
CA ALA A 56 12.64 23.79 -1.09
C ALA A 56 13.77 24.70 -1.62
N ARG A 57 14.89 24.12 -2.10
CA ARG A 57 16.10 24.85 -2.53
C ARG A 57 16.24 25.01 -4.04
N GLY A 58 15.39 24.36 -4.83
CA GLY A 58 15.47 24.28 -6.28
C GLY A 58 16.15 23.00 -6.75
N TRP A 59 15.74 22.53 -7.95
CA TRP A 59 16.21 21.28 -8.55
C TRP A 59 17.56 21.40 -9.28
N GLY A 60 18.20 22.56 -9.20
CA GLY A 60 19.49 22.81 -9.82
C GLY A 60 19.50 22.47 -11.33
N SER A 61 20.50 21.69 -11.76
CA SER A 61 20.69 21.27 -13.16
C SER A 61 19.85 20.07 -13.60
N VAL A 62 18.94 19.56 -12.73
CA VAL A 62 18.10 18.40 -13.07
C VAL A 62 17.06 18.77 -14.12
N SER A 63 17.05 18.03 -15.25
CA SER A 63 16.11 18.27 -16.34
C SER A 63 14.66 18.12 -15.91
N SER A 64 13.74 18.86 -16.53
CA SER A 64 12.31 18.82 -16.20
C SER A 64 11.69 17.42 -16.42
N SER A 65 12.21 16.64 -17.37
CA SER A 65 11.78 15.27 -17.61
C SER A 65 12.20 14.33 -16.47
N LEU A 66 13.47 14.42 -16.05
CA LEU A 66 13.98 13.60 -14.94
C LEU A 66 13.32 13.98 -13.62
N ARG A 67 13.07 15.27 -13.38
CA ARG A 67 12.32 15.75 -12.22
C ARG A 67 10.91 15.14 -12.17
N LYS A 68 10.17 15.14 -13.31
CA LYS A 68 8.84 14.51 -13.39
C LYS A 68 8.92 13.02 -13.07
N GLU A 69 9.91 12.31 -13.63
CA GLU A 69 10.10 10.88 -13.39
C GLU A 69 10.41 10.57 -11.92
N ILE A 70 11.30 11.35 -11.28
CA ILE A 70 11.61 11.20 -9.86
C ILE A 70 10.38 11.44 -9.01
N VAL A 71 9.64 12.53 -9.23
CA VAL A 71 8.41 12.84 -8.50
C VAL A 71 7.35 11.75 -8.71
N GLU A 72 7.22 11.23 -9.92
CA GLU A 72 6.27 10.15 -10.22
C GLU A 72 6.65 8.81 -9.56
N ARG A 73 7.95 8.49 -9.50
CA ARG A 73 8.45 7.31 -8.76
C ARG A 73 8.29 7.45 -7.24
N LEU A 74 8.38 8.68 -6.72
CA LEU A 74 8.22 8.98 -5.29
C LEU A 74 6.76 9.12 -4.86
N LYS A 75 5.82 9.29 -5.80
CA LYS A 75 4.38 9.29 -5.48
C LYS A 75 4.06 8.04 -4.66
N SER A 76 3.50 8.27 -3.49
CA SER A 76 3.17 7.22 -2.53
C SER A 76 2.11 6.31 -3.12
N LYS A 77 2.53 5.22 -3.79
CA LYS A 77 1.62 4.14 -4.17
C LYS A 77 1.34 3.32 -2.93
N ILE A 78 0.08 3.03 -2.68
CA ILE A 78 -0.31 2.18 -1.55
C ILE A 78 0.40 0.82 -1.68
N ASP A 79 1.13 0.44 -0.64
CA ASP A 79 1.70 -0.90 -0.55
C ASP A 79 0.61 -1.89 -0.07
N TRP A 80 -0.18 -2.36 -1.03
CA TRP A 80 -1.26 -3.30 -0.77
C TRP A 80 -0.79 -4.61 -0.12
N LYS A 81 0.46 -5.02 -0.34
CA LYS A 81 1.01 -6.21 0.33
C LYS A 81 1.12 -5.98 1.84
N LYS A 82 1.58 -4.80 2.27
CA LYS A 82 1.61 -4.44 3.70
C LYS A 82 0.22 -4.31 4.28
N VAL A 83 -0.70 -3.71 3.54
CA VAL A 83 -2.11 -3.56 3.94
C VAL A 83 -2.77 -4.93 4.13
N LEU A 84 -2.64 -5.84 3.17
CA LEU A 84 -3.18 -7.19 3.27
C LEU A 84 -2.54 -7.98 4.41
N ARG A 85 -1.22 -7.91 4.60
CA ARG A 85 -0.56 -8.55 5.74
C ARG A 85 -1.10 -8.04 7.08
N TYR A 86 -1.40 -6.76 7.18
CA TYR A 86 -1.99 -6.17 8.37
C TYR A 86 -3.38 -6.77 8.67
N PHE A 87 -4.27 -6.85 7.69
CA PHE A 87 -5.58 -7.47 7.85
C PHE A 87 -5.48 -8.98 8.12
N ILE A 88 -4.66 -9.72 7.37
CA ILE A 88 -4.45 -11.16 7.58
C ILE A 88 -3.94 -11.44 9.00
N LYS A 89 -2.99 -10.64 9.50
CA LYS A 89 -2.44 -10.81 10.85
C LYS A 89 -3.48 -10.58 11.94
N THR A 90 -4.44 -9.70 11.70
CA THR A 90 -5.51 -9.38 12.66
C THR A 90 -6.63 -10.43 12.62
N SER A 91 -7.03 -10.86 11.42
CA SER A 91 -8.06 -11.88 11.22
C SER A 91 -7.63 -13.26 11.74
N GLN A 92 -6.35 -13.58 11.70
CA GLN A 92 -5.82 -14.83 12.26
C GLN A 92 -6.10 -15.03 13.75
N LYS A 93 -6.39 -13.96 14.50
CA LYS A 93 -6.80 -14.05 15.91
C LYS A 93 -8.26 -14.48 16.08
N ALA A 94 -9.12 -14.19 15.09
CA ALA A 94 -10.56 -14.42 15.16
C ALA A 94 -10.97 -15.77 14.54
N ASN A 95 -10.41 -16.20 13.43
CA ASN A 95 -10.88 -17.35 12.65
C ASN A 95 -10.09 -18.64 12.98
N LYS A 96 -10.30 -19.15 14.19
CA LYS A 96 -9.74 -20.45 14.62
C LYS A 96 -10.83 -21.51 14.54
N SER A 97 -10.71 -22.44 13.60
CA SER A 97 -11.52 -23.65 13.53
C SER A 97 -10.80 -24.84 14.16
N SER A 98 -11.55 -25.77 14.78
CA SER A 98 -10.97 -27.03 15.24
C SER A 98 -10.77 -27.98 14.04
N SER A 99 -9.71 -28.77 14.06
CA SER A 99 -9.41 -29.72 13.00
C SER A 99 -8.78 -30.99 13.57
N ILE A 100 -9.36 -32.12 13.24
CA ILE A 100 -8.84 -33.45 13.63
C ILE A 100 -7.47 -33.70 12.96
N LYS A 101 -7.20 -33.05 11.81
CA LYS A 101 -5.93 -33.18 11.09
C LYS A 101 -4.73 -32.50 11.79
N ARG A 102 -4.95 -31.79 12.89
CA ARG A 102 -3.89 -31.18 13.70
C ARG A 102 -3.95 -31.69 15.12
N ILE A 103 -2.81 -32.07 15.66
CA ILE A 103 -2.66 -32.51 17.06
C ILE A 103 -2.83 -31.29 17.98
N ASN A 104 -3.69 -31.44 18.98
CA ASN A 104 -3.80 -30.46 20.06
C ASN A 104 -2.56 -30.57 20.95
N ARG A 105 -1.80 -29.49 21.09
CA ARG A 105 -0.54 -29.49 21.87
C ARG A 105 -0.75 -29.71 23.37
N ARG A 106 -1.94 -29.35 23.91
CA ARG A 106 -2.24 -29.44 25.33
C ARG A 106 -2.84 -30.81 25.70
N TYR A 107 -3.68 -31.36 24.79
CA TYR A 107 -4.33 -32.65 24.97
C TYR A 107 -4.20 -33.45 23.67
N PRO A 108 -3.01 -34.02 23.41
CA PRO A 108 -2.75 -34.80 22.20
C PRO A 108 -3.69 -36.02 22.15
N TYR A 109 -4.26 -36.29 20.98
CA TYR A 109 -5.16 -37.42 20.67
C TYR A 109 -6.54 -37.40 21.33
N ILE A 110 -6.80 -36.50 22.28
CA ILE A 110 -8.10 -36.37 22.97
C ILE A 110 -8.93 -35.28 22.35
N HIS A 111 -8.31 -34.14 22.01
CA HIS A 111 -9.00 -32.99 21.43
C HIS A 111 -8.42 -32.62 20.05
N ALA A 112 -9.32 -32.13 19.19
CA ALA A 112 -8.91 -31.61 17.88
C ALA A 112 -7.96 -30.40 18.04
N GLY A 113 -6.96 -30.34 17.17
CA GLY A 113 -6.08 -29.18 17.10
C GLY A 113 -6.76 -27.98 16.44
N ARG A 114 -6.23 -26.77 16.63
CA ARG A 114 -6.74 -25.55 16.03
C ARG A 114 -6.09 -25.28 14.67
N LYS A 115 -6.91 -25.03 13.66
CA LYS A 115 -6.50 -24.56 12.34
C LYS A 115 -6.88 -23.08 12.21
N THR A 116 -5.95 -22.25 11.79
CA THR A 116 -6.24 -20.86 11.47
C THR A 116 -6.56 -20.75 9.99
N ALA A 117 -7.69 -20.20 9.60
CA ALA A 117 -7.98 -19.86 8.22
C ALA A 117 -7.04 -18.72 7.79
N ARG A 118 -6.45 -18.86 6.60
CA ARG A 118 -5.49 -17.87 6.06
C ARG A 118 -6.13 -16.90 5.05
N THR A 119 -7.40 -17.10 4.72
CA THR A 119 -8.15 -16.24 3.81
C THR A 119 -8.90 -15.21 4.63
N SER A 120 -8.58 -13.94 4.43
CA SER A 120 -9.33 -12.83 5.03
C SER A 120 -10.43 -12.40 4.07
N LYS A 121 -11.64 -12.26 4.61
CA LYS A 121 -12.77 -11.65 3.90
C LYS A 121 -12.67 -10.13 4.06
N ILE A 122 -12.41 -9.43 2.98
CA ILE A 122 -12.24 -7.97 2.99
C ILE A 122 -13.42 -7.33 2.27
N ALA A 123 -14.08 -6.38 2.92
CA ALA A 123 -15.05 -5.48 2.31
C ALA A 123 -14.35 -4.16 1.94
N ILE A 124 -14.64 -3.65 0.76
CA ILE A 124 -14.13 -2.37 0.27
C ILE A 124 -15.32 -1.50 -0.10
N SER A 125 -15.58 -0.49 0.72
CA SER A 125 -16.63 0.48 0.46
C SER A 125 -16.07 1.62 -0.38
N ILE A 126 -16.76 1.94 -1.49
CA ILE A 126 -16.39 3.00 -2.41
C ILE A 126 -17.44 4.09 -2.31
N ASP A 127 -17.02 5.26 -1.85
CA ASP A 127 -17.83 6.45 -1.82
C ASP A 127 -18.08 6.95 -3.24
N GLN A 128 -19.35 7.07 -3.59
CA GLN A 128 -19.80 7.55 -4.89
C GLN A 128 -20.60 8.86 -4.79
N SER A 129 -20.47 9.54 -3.66
CA SER A 129 -21.10 10.85 -3.45
C SER A 129 -20.64 11.89 -4.48
N GLY A 130 -21.42 12.95 -4.60
CA GLY A 130 -21.12 14.02 -5.53
C GLY A 130 -19.84 14.80 -5.22
N SER A 131 -19.34 14.75 -3.99
CA SER A 131 -18.05 15.38 -3.57
C SER A 131 -16.83 14.63 -4.10
N VAL A 132 -16.95 13.31 -4.31
CA VAL A 132 -15.88 12.49 -4.89
C VAL A 132 -15.83 12.68 -6.39
N SER A 133 -14.74 13.25 -6.91
CA SER A 133 -14.58 13.48 -8.36
C SER A 133 -14.36 12.17 -9.13
N ASP A 134 -14.71 12.18 -10.43
CA ASP A 134 -14.46 11.02 -11.30
C ASP A 134 -12.98 10.68 -11.42
N ARG A 135 -12.10 11.69 -11.30
CA ARG A 135 -10.64 11.51 -11.27
C ARG A 135 -10.22 10.74 -10.03
N MET A 136 -10.78 11.07 -8.87
CA MET A 136 -10.55 10.38 -7.62
C MET A 136 -11.07 8.94 -7.66
N LEU A 137 -12.28 8.73 -8.19
CA LEU A 137 -12.83 7.40 -8.41
C LEU A 137 -11.95 6.56 -9.33
N ALA A 138 -11.48 7.12 -10.44
CA ALA A 138 -10.57 6.44 -11.34
C ALA A 138 -9.25 6.02 -10.63
N ALA A 139 -8.73 6.88 -9.76
CA ALA A 139 -7.55 6.56 -8.94
C ALA A 139 -7.85 5.42 -7.94
N PHE A 140 -9.00 5.43 -7.29
CA PHE A 140 -9.44 4.34 -6.41
C PHE A 140 -9.54 3.02 -7.16
N TYR A 141 -10.18 3.00 -8.33
CA TYR A 141 -10.28 1.79 -9.17
C TYR A 141 -8.90 1.32 -9.67
N ALA A 142 -7.98 2.23 -9.97
CA ALA A 142 -6.61 1.88 -10.33
C ALA A 142 -5.88 1.17 -9.18
N GLU A 143 -6.07 1.65 -7.94
CA GLU A 143 -5.52 1.00 -6.75
C GLU A 143 -6.20 -0.37 -6.48
N LEU A 144 -7.53 -0.48 -6.66
CA LEU A 144 -8.25 -1.75 -6.53
C LEU A 144 -7.84 -2.78 -7.58
N ASN A 145 -7.54 -2.34 -8.80
CA ASN A 145 -6.98 -3.22 -9.83
C ASN A 145 -5.61 -3.81 -9.44
N LYS A 146 -4.78 -3.08 -8.68
CA LYS A 146 -3.53 -3.63 -8.12
C LYS A 146 -3.80 -4.58 -6.96
N LEU A 147 -4.80 -4.27 -6.12
CA LEU A 147 -5.22 -5.14 -5.04
C LEU A 147 -5.77 -6.46 -5.57
N SER A 148 -6.54 -6.44 -6.66
CA SER A 148 -7.11 -7.65 -7.28
C SER A 148 -6.03 -8.64 -7.73
N ASP A 149 -4.81 -8.20 -8.06
CA ASP A 149 -3.70 -9.11 -8.37
C ASP A 149 -3.27 -9.95 -7.15
N LEU A 150 -3.58 -9.47 -5.95
CA LEU A 150 -3.15 -10.09 -4.69
C LEU A 150 -4.27 -10.91 -4.02
N ALA A 151 -5.49 -10.40 -4.01
CA ALA A 151 -6.60 -10.97 -3.25
C ALA A 151 -7.96 -10.75 -3.93
N GLU A 152 -8.95 -11.54 -3.52
CA GLU A 152 -10.37 -11.34 -3.79
C GLU A 152 -10.98 -10.51 -2.67
N PHE A 153 -11.93 -9.63 -3.00
CA PHE A 153 -12.62 -8.75 -2.05
C PHE A 153 -14.02 -8.41 -2.51
N THR A 154 -14.88 -8.01 -1.56
CA THR A 154 -16.25 -7.56 -1.84
C THR A 154 -16.27 -6.05 -1.95
N VAL A 155 -16.79 -5.54 -3.07
CA VAL A 155 -16.96 -4.10 -3.31
C VAL A 155 -18.38 -3.69 -2.96
N VAL A 156 -18.47 -2.61 -2.18
CA VAL A 156 -19.72 -2.05 -1.65
C VAL A 156 -19.80 -0.58 -2.07
N PRO A 157 -20.34 -0.25 -3.25
CA PRO A 157 -20.61 1.14 -3.61
C PRO A 157 -21.64 1.72 -2.66
N PHE A 158 -21.40 2.94 -2.18
CA PHE A 158 -22.35 3.63 -1.30
C PHE A 158 -22.39 5.13 -1.56
N ASP A 159 -23.47 5.74 -1.12
CA ASP A 159 -23.67 7.19 -0.99
C ASP A 159 -24.29 7.48 0.39
N THR A 160 -25.56 7.85 0.48
CA THR A 160 -26.33 7.93 1.73
C THR A 160 -26.78 6.55 2.23
N ARG A 161 -26.74 5.53 1.37
CA ARG A 161 -27.15 4.15 1.62
C ARG A 161 -26.30 3.17 0.83
N VAL A 162 -26.41 1.89 1.15
CA VAL A 162 -25.84 0.79 0.36
C VAL A 162 -26.96 0.17 -0.47
N ASP A 163 -26.74 0.07 -1.77
CA ASP A 163 -27.62 -0.68 -2.67
C ASP A 163 -27.05 -2.10 -2.85
N GLU A 164 -27.72 -3.07 -2.26
CA GLU A 164 -27.25 -4.47 -2.31
C GLU A 164 -27.18 -5.03 -3.74
N SER A 165 -27.99 -4.52 -4.67
CA SER A 165 -27.96 -4.92 -6.07
C SER A 165 -26.65 -4.53 -6.77
N LYS A 166 -25.94 -3.54 -6.22
CA LYS A 166 -24.67 -3.02 -6.74
C LYS A 166 -23.44 -3.59 -6.02
N VAL A 167 -23.64 -4.37 -4.96
CA VAL A 167 -22.55 -5.05 -4.27
C VAL A 167 -22.09 -6.23 -5.11
N PHE A 168 -20.78 -6.36 -5.28
CA PHE A 168 -20.22 -7.45 -6.07
C PHE A 168 -18.88 -7.93 -5.51
N VAL A 169 -18.54 -9.18 -5.83
CA VAL A 169 -17.23 -9.75 -5.52
C VAL A 169 -16.28 -9.46 -6.68
N TRP A 170 -15.16 -8.82 -6.35
CA TRP A 170 -14.08 -8.58 -7.29
C TRP A 170 -13.08 -9.74 -7.18
N LYS A 171 -13.04 -10.57 -8.21
CA LYS A 171 -12.22 -11.77 -8.22
C LYS A 171 -10.74 -11.45 -8.39
N LYS A 172 -9.90 -12.31 -7.84
CA LYS A 172 -8.46 -12.19 -8.00
C LYS A 172 -8.07 -12.23 -9.48
N GLY A 173 -7.25 -11.25 -9.90
CA GLY A 173 -6.78 -11.08 -11.29
C GLY A 173 -7.76 -10.40 -12.22
N GLU A 174 -9.00 -10.15 -11.80
CA GLU A 174 -9.98 -9.39 -12.59
C GLU A 174 -9.57 -7.93 -12.69
N LYS A 175 -9.75 -7.31 -13.86
CA LYS A 175 -9.53 -5.87 -14.07
C LYS A 175 -10.84 -5.21 -14.44
N ARG A 176 -11.14 -4.09 -13.78
CA ARG A 176 -12.36 -3.31 -14.03
C ARG A 176 -12.02 -1.84 -14.28
N LYS A 177 -12.79 -1.21 -15.15
CA LYS A 177 -12.80 0.24 -15.31
C LYS A 177 -13.67 0.85 -14.21
N PHE A 178 -13.41 2.12 -13.87
CA PHE A 178 -14.26 2.80 -12.91
C PHE A 178 -15.65 3.01 -13.51
N GLU A 179 -16.66 2.90 -12.67
CA GLU A 179 -18.04 3.17 -12.99
C GLU A 179 -18.71 3.88 -11.83
N ARG A 180 -19.35 5.00 -12.10
CA ARG A 180 -20.19 5.70 -11.12
C ARG A 180 -21.60 5.15 -11.22
N VAL A 181 -22.06 4.53 -10.15
CA VAL A 181 -23.40 3.91 -10.08
C VAL A 181 -24.35 4.65 -9.13
N LEU A 182 -23.83 5.57 -8.32
CA LEU A 182 -24.56 6.38 -7.35
C LEU A 182 -24.06 7.83 -7.41
N THR A 183 -24.89 8.81 -6.98
CA THR A 183 -24.54 10.25 -7.02
C THR A 183 -25.20 11.04 -5.88
N GLY A 184 -25.44 10.41 -4.74
CA GLY A 184 -26.07 11.06 -3.58
C GLY A 184 -25.10 11.84 -2.71
N GLY A 185 -25.54 12.13 -1.47
CA GLY A 185 -24.68 12.62 -0.40
C GLY A 185 -23.84 11.49 0.22
N THR A 186 -23.19 11.73 1.36
CA THR A 186 -22.30 10.75 2.01
C THR A 186 -22.81 10.37 3.39
N CYS A 187 -22.95 9.07 3.67
CA CYS A 187 -23.24 8.54 5.00
C CYS A 187 -22.40 7.30 5.30
N PHE A 188 -21.35 7.46 6.11
CA PHE A 188 -20.45 6.35 6.47
C PHE A 188 -21.06 5.29 7.38
N ASN A 189 -22.21 5.60 8.03
CA ASN A 189 -22.93 4.60 8.81
C ASN A 189 -23.51 3.50 7.92
N ALA A 190 -23.96 3.83 6.71
CA ALA A 190 -24.55 2.86 5.79
C ALA A 190 -23.60 1.69 5.47
N PRO A 191 -22.40 1.91 4.91
CA PRO A 191 -21.45 0.83 4.62
C PRO A 191 -20.91 0.19 5.90
N THR A 192 -20.75 0.95 7.01
CA THR A 192 -20.26 0.39 8.27
C THR A 192 -21.26 -0.59 8.87
N ASN A 193 -22.56 -0.26 8.91
CA ASN A 193 -23.60 -1.15 9.39
C ASN A 193 -23.74 -2.38 8.50
N TRP A 194 -23.70 -2.19 7.19
CA TRP A 194 -23.75 -3.28 6.22
C TRP A 194 -22.61 -4.31 6.44
N VAL A 195 -21.40 -3.83 6.73
CA VAL A 195 -20.24 -4.67 7.04
C VAL A 195 -20.38 -5.31 8.43
N ASN A 196 -20.89 -4.57 9.43
CA ASN A 196 -21.08 -5.07 10.79
C ASN A 196 -22.12 -6.20 10.92
N GLU A 197 -23.09 -6.24 10.01
CA GLU A 197 -24.12 -7.30 9.93
C GLU A 197 -23.58 -8.58 9.27
N ARG A 198 -22.40 -8.51 8.67
CA ARG A 198 -21.77 -9.60 7.94
C ARG A 198 -20.40 -9.95 8.53
N GLU A 199 -19.92 -11.16 8.25
CA GLU A 199 -18.61 -11.62 8.74
C GLU A 199 -17.48 -11.18 7.82
N PHE A 200 -16.99 -9.95 7.99
CA PHE A 200 -15.78 -9.46 7.37
C PHE A 200 -14.65 -9.30 8.39
N ASP A 201 -13.42 -9.60 7.98
CA ASP A 201 -12.21 -9.45 8.79
C ASP A 201 -11.63 -8.03 8.68
N GLY A 202 -11.78 -7.42 7.51
CA GLY A 202 -11.29 -6.08 7.21
C GLY A 202 -12.30 -5.26 6.43
N HIS A 203 -12.33 -3.96 6.71
CA HIS A 203 -13.16 -2.98 6.03
C HIS A 203 -12.28 -1.81 5.55
N ILE A 204 -12.19 -1.61 4.25
CA ILE A 204 -11.47 -0.49 3.64
C ILE A 204 -12.52 0.48 3.09
N VAL A 205 -12.42 1.75 3.45
CA VAL A 205 -13.34 2.79 2.96
C VAL A 205 -12.55 3.76 2.09
N LEU A 206 -12.94 3.86 0.82
CA LEU A 206 -12.39 4.78 -0.17
C LEU A 206 -13.31 5.99 -0.28
N THR A 207 -12.86 7.17 0.17
CA THR A 207 -13.70 8.38 0.29
C THR A 207 -12.83 9.63 0.38
N ASP A 208 -13.41 10.80 0.14
CA ASP A 208 -12.85 12.10 0.48
C ASP A 208 -12.96 12.45 1.98
N MET A 209 -13.53 11.56 2.80
CA MET A 209 -13.77 11.73 4.24
C MET A 209 -14.64 12.95 4.61
N TYR A 210 -15.43 13.50 3.69
CA TYR A 210 -16.22 14.71 3.91
C TYR A 210 -17.65 14.38 4.41
N ALA A 211 -17.70 13.70 5.56
CA ALA A 211 -18.95 13.41 6.26
C ALA A 211 -18.70 13.12 7.75
N PRO A 212 -19.74 13.11 8.61
CA PRO A 212 -19.61 12.81 10.02
C PRO A 212 -19.00 11.43 10.31
N LYS A 213 -18.26 11.34 11.42
CA LYS A 213 -17.66 10.09 11.89
C LYS A 213 -18.71 9.00 12.06
N PRO A 214 -18.51 7.80 11.48
CA PRO A 214 -19.48 6.73 11.58
C PRO A 214 -19.42 5.99 12.93
N VAL A 215 -20.40 5.11 13.12
CA VAL A 215 -20.43 4.14 14.21
C VAL A 215 -19.19 3.24 14.19
N THR A 216 -18.91 2.60 15.33
CA THR A 216 -17.79 1.68 15.49
C THR A 216 -17.92 0.49 14.53
N SER A 217 -16.84 0.16 13.84
CA SER A 217 -16.77 -1.05 13.02
C SER A 217 -16.38 -2.26 13.85
N ARG A 218 -17.05 -3.41 13.63
CA ARG A 218 -16.67 -4.71 14.20
C ARG A 218 -15.47 -5.29 13.48
N ALA A 219 -15.40 -5.10 12.16
CA ALA A 219 -14.22 -5.42 11.35
C ALA A 219 -13.15 -4.34 11.56
N GLN A 220 -11.89 -4.70 11.38
CA GLN A 220 -10.83 -3.72 11.40
C GLN A 220 -10.98 -2.77 10.21
N ARG A 221 -11.22 -1.48 10.47
CA ARG A 221 -11.45 -0.48 9.44
C ARG A 221 -10.20 0.32 9.12
N MET A 222 -10.08 0.70 7.85
CA MET A 222 -9.05 1.57 7.32
C MET A 222 -9.66 2.53 6.30
N TRP A 223 -9.16 3.76 6.28
CA TRP A 223 -9.58 4.81 5.37
C TRP A 223 -8.53 5.03 4.29
N VAL A 224 -8.99 5.24 3.08
CA VAL A 224 -8.17 5.62 1.94
C VAL A 224 -8.79 6.87 1.35
N THR A 225 -8.03 7.95 1.34
CA THR A 225 -8.51 9.27 0.95
C THR A 225 -7.48 9.97 0.07
N ASP A 226 -7.78 11.17 -0.39
CA ASP A 226 -6.83 12.02 -1.10
C ASP A 226 -5.87 12.76 -0.14
N SER A 227 -4.86 13.41 -0.69
CA SER A 227 -3.85 14.10 0.09
C SER A 227 -4.37 15.35 0.81
N GLU A 228 -5.41 15.98 0.29
CA GLU A 228 -6.02 17.18 0.89
C GLU A 228 -6.84 16.80 2.11
N SER A 229 -7.75 15.85 1.98
CA SER A 229 -8.58 15.34 3.08
C SER A 229 -7.76 14.62 4.15
N TYR A 230 -6.62 14.03 3.77
CA TYR A 230 -5.68 13.47 4.73
C TYR A 230 -5.08 14.54 5.66
N ARG A 231 -4.79 15.75 5.13
CA ARG A 231 -4.24 16.87 5.90
C ARG A 231 -5.30 17.59 6.74
N ASN A 232 -6.50 17.74 6.19
CA ASN A 232 -7.61 18.45 6.80
C ASN A 232 -8.86 17.55 6.86
N PRO A 233 -8.86 16.52 7.70
CA PRO A 233 -10.00 15.59 7.78
C PRO A 233 -11.20 16.27 8.44
N TYR A 234 -12.40 15.98 7.96
CA TYR A 234 -13.65 16.46 8.55
C TYR A 234 -13.87 15.89 9.97
N PHE A 235 -13.34 14.70 10.26
CA PHE A 235 -13.36 14.10 11.59
C PHE A 235 -12.03 13.43 11.92
N THR A 236 -11.72 13.34 13.21
CA THR A 236 -10.52 12.65 13.71
C THR A 236 -10.82 11.19 14.02
N THR A 237 -9.90 10.29 13.68
CA THR A 237 -10.02 8.87 13.95
C THR A 237 -8.68 8.27 14.39
N ASN A 238 -8.75 7.25 15.26
CA ASN A 238 -7.59 6.44 15.63
C ASN A 238 -7.36 5.27 14.65
N GLU A 239 -8.24 5.11 13.67
CA GLU A 239 -8.11 4.11 12.62
C GLU A 239 -7.05 4.54 11.60
N ARG A 240 -6.51 3.59 10.89
CA ARG A 240 -5.47 3.89 9.90
C ARG A 240 -6.07 4.65 8.71
N VAL A 241 -5.44 5.78 8.38
CA VAL A 241 -5.77 6.57 7.19
C VAL A 241 -4.57 6.54 6.24
N ILE A 242 -4.82 6.37 4.95
CA ILE A 242 -3.81 6.37 3.89
C ILE A 242 -4.23 7.37 2.82
N ALA A 243 -3.30 8.22 2.39
CA ALA A 243 -3.52 9.15 1.30
C ALA A 243 -3.14 8.52 -0.05
N VAL A 244 -3.95 8.77 -1.07
CA VAL A 244 -3.69 8.46 -2.49
C VAL A 244 -3.49 9.77 -3.24
N GLU A 245 -2.46 9.82 -4.04
CA GLU A 245 -2.24 10.93 -4.98
C GLU A 245 -2.79 10.55 -6.36
N TYR A 246 -3.49 11.48 -7.02
CA TYR A 246 -4.09 11.32 -8.36
C TYR A 246 -3.96 12.57 -9.23
#